data_7528156932cc6ae2e9f68127e8858751
#
_entry.id   7528156932cc6ae2e9f68127e8858751
#
_cell.length_a   1.000
_cell.length_b   1.000
_cell.length_c   1.000
_cell.angle_alpha   90.00
_cell.angle_beta   90.00
_cell.angle_gamma   90.00
#
_symmetry.space_group_name_H-M   'P 1'
#
loop_
_entity.id
_entity.type
_entity.pdbx_description
1 polymer ?
#
loop_
_entity_poly.entity_id
_entity_poly.type
_entity_poly.pdbx_seq_one_letter_code
_entity_poly.pdbx_strand_id
1 'polypeptide(L)'
;NREIPIVGDEYCEIGFGTGAVKMTPAHDPNDFEVGVRCNLPVMRVFTDDGHINELGGAYEGLTTMECRKKLVADIEAAGNLVKIEPYGHNVGTCYRCHSTVEPLVSKQWFVSMKPLAKPAIDVVKSGEVKFVPERFDKTYYNWMENIRDWCISRQLWWGHRIPAYYCDDCGETIVAESAPACCPKCGGHVHQDEDVLDTWFSSGMWPFSTLGWPEHTKELEYFYPTSTLVTGYDIIFFWVARMIVFGMEVMHQKPFSNVYIHGLVRDELGRKMSKSLGNGVDPLEIIKQYGADSLRFSLVTGNGAGGDMRFGTKKVEAARNFCNKLYNATRFVLMNIGDAEVGEIDITKLDIADKWLLNRLNTIIREITANMDGFDLNLAAQKIYDFVWTEFCDWYIELAKPRMNGDDEEQKANVRAILCRALTDSLKLLHPFMPFITEELYLNLPNSEETIMRSAWP
;
A
#
# COMPACT_ATOMS: atom_id res chain seq x y z
N ASN A 1 16.95 -51.37 10.53
CA ASN A 1 16.72 -51.30 9.09
C ASN A 1 15.24 -51.01 8.88
N ARG A 2 14.92 -49.93 8.18
CA ARG A 2 13.58 -49.50 7.81
C ARG A 2 13.40 -49.64 6.30
N GLU A 3 12.27 -50.14 5.87
CA GLU A 3 11.91 -50.15 4.45
C GLU A 3 11.54 -48.72 4.01
N ILE A 4 12.07 -48.30 2.87
CA ILE A 4 11.82 -47.01 2.24
C ILE A 4 11.14 -47.28 0.90
N PRO A 5 9.95 -46.70 0.64
CA PRO A 5 9.28 -46.88 -0.64
C PRO A 5 10.04 -46.15 -1.75
N ILE A 6 10.09 -46.79 -2.93
CA ILE A 6 10.56 -46.14 -4.16
C ILE A 6 9.33 -45.73 -4.96
N VAL A 7 9.24 -44.44 -5.27
CA VAL A 7 8.12 -43.83 -5.99
C VAL A 7 8.63 -43.08 -7.23
N GLY A 8 7.79 -43.03 -8.27
CA GLY A 8 8.04 -42.19 -9.45
C GLY A 8 7.30 -40.86 -9.32
N ASP A 9 7.97 -39.75 -9.52
CA ASP A 9 7.37 -38.43 -9.51
C ASP A 9 8.07 -37.50 -10.52
N GLU A 10 7.33 -36.57 -11.12
CA GLU A 10 7.84 -35.61 -12.11
C GLU A 10 8.90 -34.67 -11.55
N TYR A 11 9.00 -34.56 -10.23
CA TYR A 11 10.04 -33.77 -9.55
C TYR A 11 11.45 -34.35 -9.77
N CYS A 12 11.56 -35.65 -10.09
CA CYS A 12 12.84 -36.30 -10.34
C CYS A 12 13.26 -36.12 -11.81
N GLU A 13 14.27 -35.32 -12.07
CA GLU A 13 14.80 -35.08 -13.41
C GLU A 13 15.73 -36.20 -13.84
N ILE A 14 15.38 -36.88 -14.95
CA ILE A 14 16.24 -37.89 -15.59
C ILE A 14 17.43 -37.19 -16.21
N GLY A 15 18.62 -37.41 -15.71
CA GLY A 15 19.87 -36.77 -16.19
C GLY A 15 20.49 -35.80 -15.20
N PHE A 16 19.81 -35.51 -14.09
CA PHE A 16 20.42 -34.85 -12.96
C PHE A 16 20.97 -35.89 -11.96
N GLY A 17 22.27 -35.86 -11.72
CA GLY A 17 22.94 -36.81 -10.84
C GLY A 17 22.72 -38.27 -11.29
N THR A 18 22.19 -39.11 -10.40
CA THR A 18 21.87 -40.52 -10.68
C THR A 18 20.44 -40.73 -11.17
N GLY A 19 19.62 -39.71 -11.24
CA GLY A 19 18.17 -39.83 -11.49
C GLY A 19 17.39 -40.38 -10.29
N ALA A 20 18.00 -40.50 -9.11
CA ALA A 20 17.36 -40.93 -7.87
C ALA A 20 17.54 -39.86 -6.80
N VAL A 21 16.43 -39.41 -6.17
CA VAL A 21 16.39 -38.37 -5.15
C VAL A 21 15.93 -38.96 -3.82
N LYS A 22 16.66 -38.67 -2.73
CA LYS A 22 16.24 -38.99 -1.37
C LYS A 22 15.25 -37.94 -0.90
N MET A 23 14.07 -38.32 -0.45
CA MET A 23 13.00 -37.44 0.00
C MET A 23 12.91 -37.33 1.52
N THR A 24 12.70 -36.13 2.03
CA THR A 24 12.44 -35.85 3.44
C THR A 24 11.24 -34.89 3.58
N PRO A 25 9.99 -35.39 3.48
CA PRO A 25 8.80 -34.57 3.45
C PRO A 25 8.60 -33.61 4.61
N ALA A 26 9.20 -33.90 5.77
CA ALA A 26 9.10 -33.02 6.95
C ALA A 26 10.04 -31.80 6.93
N HIS A 27 11.06 -31.78 6.05
CA HIS A 27 12.16 -30.83 6.14
C HIS A 27 12.54 -30.13 4.82
N ASP A 28 11.74 -30.33 3.78
CA ASP A 28 11.88 -29.62 2.51
C ASP A 28 10.50 -29.39 1.90
N PRO A 29 10.18 -28.16 1.44
CA PRO A 29 8.86 -27.85 0.88
C PRO A 29 8.52 -28.65 -0.38
N ASN A 30 9.50 -28.93 -1.26
CA ASN A 30 9.28 -29.69 -2.48
C ASN A 30 9.09 -31.17 -2.15
N ASP A 31 9.91 -31.72 -1.24
CA ASP A 31 9.77 -33.08 -0.74
C ASP A 31 8.41 -33.29 -0.05
N PHE A 32 7.90 -32.26 0.63
CA PHE A 32 6.57 -32.29 1.25
C PHE A 32 5.46 -32.45 0.19
N GLU A 33 5.52 -31.68 -0.90
CA GLU A 33 4.56 -31.77 -2.00
C GLU A 33 4.60 -33.16 -2.67
N VAL A 34 5.79 -33.71 -2.90
CA VAL A 34 5.94 -35.12 -3.38
C VAL A 34 5.37 -36.09 -2.35
N GLY A 35 5.67 -35.85 -1.08
CA GLY A 35 5.14 -36.66 0.03
C GLY A 35 3.62 -36.71 0.03
N VAL A 36 2.95 -35.59 -0.19
CA VAL A 36 1.47 -35.54 -0.31
C VAL A 36 0.98 -36.32 -1.53
N ARG A 37 1.59 -36.08 -2.72
CA ARG A 37 1.18 -36.77 -3.97
C ARG A 37 1.37 -38.28 -3.92
N CYS A 38 2.46 -38.71 -3.31
CA CYS A 38 2.84 -40.10 -3.24
C CYS A 38 2.47 -40.78 -1.90
N ASN A 39 1.73 -40.10 -1.03
CA ASN A 39 1.35 -40.55 0.30
C ASN A 39 2.54 -41.12 1.13
N LEU A 40 3.65 -40.36 1.14
CA LEU A 40 4.85 -40.73 1.90
C LEU A 40 4.71 -40.34 3.37
N PRO A 41 5.32 -41.09 4.31
CA PRO A 41 5.29 -40.72 5.71
C PRO A 41 6.07 -39.42 5.97
N VAL A 42 5.46 -38.52 6.74
CA VAL A 42 6.09 -37.26 7.20
C VAL A 42 6.79 -37.55 8.53
N MET A 43 8.13 -37.64 8.48
CA MET A 43 8.96 -37.96 9.66
C MET A 43 9.75 -36.71 10.08
N ARG A 44 9.31 -36.07 11.12
CA ARG A 44 9.98 -34.91 11.71
C ARG A 44 11.12 -35.40 12.61
N VAL A 45 12.37 -35.00 12.29
CA VAL A 45 13.57 -35.39 13.04
C VAL A 45 14.17 -34.25 13.88
N PHE A 46 13.54 -33.07 13.88
CA PHE A 46 13.92 -31.91 14.70
C PHE A 46 12.84 -31.61 15.74
N THR A 47 13.27 -31.15 16.91
CA THR A 47 12.44 -30.48 17.90
C THR A 47 12.14 -29.02 17.46
N ASP A 48 11.22 -28.35 18.15
CA ASP A 48 10.86 -26.96 17.81
C ASP A 48 12.00 -25.96 18.00
N ASP A 49 12.96 -26.29 18.84
CA ASP A 49 14.17 -25.48 19.09
C ASP A 49 15.37 -25.85 18.21
N GLY A 50 15.16 -26.75 17.22
CA GLY A 50 16.16 -27.09 16.20
C GLY A 50 17.19 -28.14 16.60
N HIS A 51 16.93 -28.93 17.63
CA HIS A 51 17.77 -30.06 18.00
C HIS A 51 17.23 -31.36 17.36
N ILE A 52 18.10 -32.32 17.17
CA ILE A 52 17.70 -33.66 16.71
C ILE A 52 16.88 -34.33 17.81
N ASN A 53 15.72 -34.90 17.44
CA ASN A 53 14.84 -35.62 18.36
C ASN A 53 15.18 -37.12 18.48
N GLU A 54 14.35 -37.86 19.22
CA GLU A 54 14.54 -39.30 19.46
C GLU A 54 14.64 -40.16 18.21
N LEU A 55 14.06 -39.74 17.06
CA LEU A 55 14.17 -40.43 15.78
C LEU A 55 15.59 -40.38 15.22
N GLY A 56 16.42 -39.45 15.66
CA GLY A 56 17.82 -39.38 15.30
C GLY A 56 18.72 -40.37 16.05
N GLY A 57 18.23 -41.09 17.03
CA GLY A 57 18.94 -42.12 17.78
C GLY A 57 20.24 -41.62 18.39
N ALA A 58 21.38 -42.09 17.95
CA ALA A 58 22.70 -41.70 18.48
C ALA A 58 23.06 -40.19 18.32
N TYR A 59 22.25 -39.44 17.60
CA TYR A 59 22.41 -38.00 17.35
C TYR A 59 21.39 -37.15 18.11
N GLU A 60 20.52 -37.75 18.90
CA GLU A 60 19.54 -37.04 19.70
C GLU A 60 20.17 -35.95 20.58
N GLY A 61 19.50 -34.79 20.64
CA GLY A 61 19.94 -33.62 21.41
C GLY A 61 21.06 -32.77 20.77
N LEU A 62 21.62 -33.21 19.64
CA LEU A 62 22.60 -32.40 18.92
C LEU A 62 21.91 -31.33 18.07
N THR A 63 22.59 -30.18 17.90
CA THR A 63 22.17 -29.20 16.88
C THR A 63 22.38 -29.79 15.48
N THR A 64 21.70 -29.24 14.46
CA THR A 64 21.84 -29.66 13.07
C THR A 64 23.29 -29.65 12.58
N MET A 65 24.08 -28.66 13.00
CA MET A 65 25.48 -28.52 12.62
C MET A 65 26.40 -29.52 13.33
N GLU A 66 26.16 -29.81 14.59
CA GLU A 66 26.90 -30.84 15.34
C GLU A 66 26.57 -32.24 14.81
N CYS A 67 25.27 -32.50 14.55
CA CYS A 67 24.82 -33.75 13.94
C CYS A 67 25.50 -33.96 12.58
N ARG A 68 25.53 -32.95 11.73
CA ARG A 68 26.19 -33.05 10.41
C ARG A 68 27.63 -33.48 10.54
N LYS A 69 28.40 -32.85 11.43
CA LYS A 69 29.84 -33.20 11.64
C LYS A 69 30.00 -34.63 12.12
N LYS A 70 29.23 -35.04 13.13
CA LYS A 70 29.29 -36.37 13.69
C LYS A 70 28.84 -37.44 12.70
N LEU A 71 27.71 -37.21 11.99
CA LEU A 71 27.19 -38.13 10.98
C LEU A 71 28.18 -38.37 9.85
N VAL A 72 28.85 -37.32 9.34
CA VAL A 72 29.88 -37.44 8.30
C VAL A 72 31.05 -38.31 8.78
N ALA A 73 31.53 -38.05 10.02
CA ALA A 73 32.61 -38.86 10.61
C ALA A 73 32.18 -40.35 10.79
N ASP A 74 30.98 -40.60 11.22
CA ASP A 74 30.45 -41.96 11.41
C ASP A 74 30.28 -42.69 10.06
N ILE A 75 29.86 -42.02 9.00
CA ILE A 75 29.77 -42.57 7.64
C ILE A 75 31.17 -42.88 7.08
N GLU A 76 32.16 -42.04 7.35
CA GLU A 76 33.56 -42.25 6.99
C GLU A 76 34.11 -43.47 7.70
N ALA A 77 33.93 -43.53 9.03
CA ALA A 77 34.36 -44.68 9.84
C ALA A 77 33.72 -46.01 9.40
N ALA A 78 32.48 -45.96 8.90
CA ALA A 78 31.78 -47.12 8.32
C ALA A 78 32.25 -47.47 6.90
N GLY A 79 33.16 -46.72 6.29
CA GLY A 79 33.64 -46.92 4.92
C GLY A 79 32.65 -46.59 3.81
N ASN A 80 31.62 -45.86 4.13
CA ASN A 80 30.54 -45.51 3.19
C ASN A 80 30.65 -44.08 2.61
N LEU A 81 31.65 -43.29 3.03
CA LEU A 81 31.89 -41.96 2.50
C LEU A 81 32.72 -42.00 1.22
N VAL A 82 32.17 -41.59 0.09
CA VAL A 82 32.88 -41.58 -1.21
C VAL A 82 33.72 -40.35 -1.37
N LYS A 83 33.12 -39.16 -1.16
CA LYS A 83 33.86 -37.87 -1.15
C LYS A 83 33.03 -36.75 -0.53
N ILE A 84 33.70 -35.69 -0.15
CA ILE A 84 33.09 -34.41 0.26
C ILE A 84 33.51 -33.36 -0.76
N GLU A 85 32.52 -32.65 -1.33
CA GLU A 85 32.77 -31.57 -2.28
C GLU A 85 32.15 -30.26 -1.77
N PRO A 86 32.83 -29.11 -1.94
CA PRO A 86 32.21 -27.82 -1.74
C PRO A 86 31.02 -27.62 -2.71
N TYR A 87 29.89 -27.24 -2.19
CA TYR A 87 28.71 -26.94 -2.98
C TYR A 87 28.08 -25.61 -2.57
N GLY A 88 27.98 -24.68 -3.53
CA GLY A 88 27.40 -23.36 -3.31
C GLY A 88 25.90 -23.35 -3.65
N HIS A 89 25.05 -23.01 -2.67
CA HIS A 89 23.62 -22.83 -2.88
C HIS A 89 23.10 -21.72 -1.97
N ASN A 90 21.89 -21.21 -2.29
CA ASN A 90 21.23 -20.22 -1.45
C ASN A 90 20.62 -20.89 -0.22
N VAL A 91 20.94 -20.35 0.95
CA VAL A 91 20.40 -20.80 2.24
C VAL A 91 19.55 -19.69 2.82
N GLY A 92 18.31 -20.02 3.22
CA GLY A 92 17.42 -19.09 3.92
C GLY A 92 17.98 -18.73 5.29
N THR A 93 18.04 -17.44 5.60
CA THR A 93 18.46 -16.94 6.91
C THR A 93 17.41 -16.02 7.53
N CYS A 94 17.33 -16.01 8.86
CA CYS A 94 16.48 -15.08 9.58
C CYS A 94 16.95 -13.64 9.31
N TYR A 95 16.07 -12.77 8.86
CA TYR A 95 16.42 -11.37 8.58
C TYR A 95 16.80 -10.56 9.83
N ARG A 96 16.51 -11.07 11.03
CA ARG A 96 16.82 -10.43 12.31
C ARG A 96 18.16 -10.86 12.91
N CYS A 97 18.34 -12.18 13.05
CA CYS A 97 19.51 -12.74 13.73
C CYS A 97 20.49 -13.46 12.79
N HIS A 98 20.16 -13.56 11.50
CA HIS A 98 20.95 -14.23 10.45
C HIS A 98 21.22 -15.72 10.69
N SER A 99 20.52 -16.35 11.65
CA SER A 99 20.54 -17.79 11.82
C SER A 99 19.97 -18.49 10.59
N THR A 100 20.53 -19.64 10.24
CA THR A 100 20.02 -20.51 9.17
C THR A 100 18.59 -20.97 9.51
N VAL A 101 17.68 -20.88 8.55
CA VAL A 101 16.32 -21.40 8.68
C VAL A 101 16.34 -22.88 8.28
N GLU A 102 15.95 -23.74 9.22
CA GLU A 102 15.76 -25.17 8.97
C GLU A 102 14.24 -25.39 8.71
N PRO A 103 13.83 -25.84 7.52
CA PRO A 103 12.41 -26.10 7.25
C PRO A 103 11.85 -27.19 8.16
N LEU A 104 10.68 -26.94 8.71
CA LEU A 104 10.01 -27.82 9.65
C LEU A 104 8.51 -27.83 9.42
N VAL A 105 7.92 -29.01 9.26
CA VAL A 105 6.47 -29.17 9.16
C VAL A 105 5.84 -29.02 10.53
N SER A 106 4.84 -28.16 10.63
CA SER A 106 4.02 -27.97 11.83
C SER A 106 2.55 -27.83 11.47
N LYS A 107 1.67 -28.07 12.44
CA LYS A 107 0.24 -27.78 12.24
C LYS A 107 0.02 -26.27 12.20
N GLN A 108 -0.71 -25.82 11.19
CA GLN A 108 -1.00 -24.42 10.96
C GLN A 108 -2.44 -24.25 10.49
N TRP A 109 -2.99 -23.06 10.72
CA TRP A 109 -4.28 -22.68 10.16
C TRP A 109 -4.10 -22.13 8.75
N PHE A 110 -4.93 -22.59 7.82
CA PHE A 110 -4.93 -22.17 6.42
C PHE A 110 -6.31 -21.72 5.98
N VAL A 111 -6.33 -20.69 5.15
CA VAL A 111 -7.49 -20.34 4.35
C VAL A 111 -7.34 -21.01 2.99
N SER A 112 -8.36 -21.77 2.58
CA SER A 112 -8.41 -22.32 1.23
C SER A 112 -8.71 -21.21 0.22
N MET A 113 -7.69 -20.73 -0.47
CA MET A 113 -7.77 -19.54 -1.30
C MET A 113 -8.39 -19.77 -2.67
N LYS A 114 -8.30 -20.96 -3.21
CA LYS A 114 -8.71 -21.25 -4.59
C LYS A 114 -10.19 -20.94 -4.89
N PRO A 115 -11.16 -21.34 -4.04
CA PRO A 115 -12.56 -20.96 -4.24
C PRO A 115 -12.82 -19.47 -4.06
N LEU A 116 -12.08 -18.80 -3.17
CA LEU A 116 -12.23 -17.38 -2.86
C LEU A 116 -11.61 -16.48 -3.95
N ALA A 117 -10.60 -16.96 -4.66
CA ALA A 117 -9.91 -16.21 -5.70
C ALA A 117 -10.81 -15.96 -6.92
N LYS A 118 -11.71 -16.89 -7.26
CA LYS A 118 -12.53 -16.76 -8.47
C LYS A 118 -13.43 -15.53 -8.46
N PRO A 119 -14.29 -15.28 -7.46
CA PRO A 119 -15.09 -14.05 -7.41
C PRO A 119 -14.23 -12.78 -7.38
N ALA A 120 -13.08 -12.82 -6.70
CA ALA A 120 -12.14 -11.72 -6.62
C ALA A 120 -11.46 -11.39 -7.97
N ILE A 121 -11.22 -12.40 -8.81
CA ILE A 121 -10.73 -12.22 -10.18
C ILE A 121 -11.85 -11.66 -11.07
N ASP A 122 -13.05 -12.23 -10.96
CA ASP A 122 -14.19 -11.88 -11.82
C ASP A 122 -14.60 -10.42 -11.65
N VAL A 123 -14.59 -9.87 -10.41
CA VAL A 123 -14.98 -8.48 -10.12
C VAL A 123 -13.98 -7.46 -10.70
N VAL A 124 -12.71 -7.83 -10.88
CA VAL A 124 -11.72 -7.00 -11.57
C VAL A 124 -11.85 -7.16 -13.08
N LYS A 125 -12.07 -8.38 -13.58
CA LYS A 125 -12.28 -8.65 -15.02
C LYS A 125 -13.54 -7.96 -15.57
N SER A 126 -14.59 -7.84 -14.76
CA SER A 126 -15.82 -7.10 -15.14
C SER A 126 -15.61 -5.59 -15.20
N GLY A 127 -14.53 -5.07 -14.63
CA GLY A 127 -14.27 -3.64 -14.52
C GLY A 127 -15.02 -2.96 -13.36
N GLU A 128 -15.68 -3.72 -12.49
CA GLU A 128 -16.28 -3.17 -11.28
C GLU A 128 -15.24 -2.67 -10.27
N VAL A 129 -14.08 -3.32 -10.21
CA VAL A 129 -12.88 -2.85 -9.53
C VAL A 129 -11.82 -2.55 -10.59
N LYS A 130 -11.29 -1.33 -10.60
CA LYS A 130 -10.29 -0.87 -11.58
C LYS A 130 -8.98 -0.50 -10.90
N PHE A 131 -7.86 -0.95 -11.43
CA PHE A 131 -6.55 -0.48 -11.01
C PHE A 131 -6.14 0.76 -11.81
N VAL A 132 -5.61 1.74 -11.14
CA VAL A 132 -5.05 2.95 -11.74
C VAL A 132 -3.59 3.07 -11.33
N PRO A 133 -2.63 2.93 -12.26
CA PRO A 133 -2.82 2.63 -13.69
C PRO A 133 -3.14 1.15 -13.96
N GLU A 134 -3.83 0.90 -15.05
CA GLU A 134 -4.32 -0.41 -15.50
C GLU A 134 -3.24 -1.49 -15.58
N ARG A 135 -1.98 -1.12 -15.85
CA ARG A 135 -0.87 -2.09 -15.95
C ARG A 135 -0.73 -3.00 -14.72
N PHE A 136 -1.23 -2.59 -13.55
CA PHE A 136 -1.20 -3.39 -12.33
C PHE A 136 -2.25 -4.50 -12.29
N ASP A 137 -3.21 -4.51 -13.19
CA ASP A 137 -4.15 -5.63 -13.37
C ASP A 137 -3.40 -6.92 -13.64
N LYS A 138 -2.34 -6.87 -14.50
CA LYS A 138 -1.50 -8.03 -14.81
C LYS A 138 -0.80 -8.59 -13.57
N THR A 139 -0.33 -7.69 -12.69
CA THR A 139 0.30 -8.10 -11.43
C THR A 139 -0.72 -8.78 -10.53
N TYR A 140 -1.92 -8.21 -10.41
CA TYR A 140 -3.01 -8.78 -9.64
C TYR A 140 -3.42 -10.17 -10.16
N TYR A 141 -3.68 -10.32 -11.47
CA TYR A 141 -4.06 -11.60 -12.07
C TYR A 141 -2.99 -12.67 -11.90
N ASN A 142 -1.72 -12.34 -12.13
CA ASN A 142 -0.63 -13.29 -11.97
C ASN A 142 -0.58 -13.90 -10.56
N TRP A 143 -0.83 -13.09 -9.54
CA TRP A 143 -0.90 -13.56 -8.15
C TRP A 143 -2.17 -14.37 -7.87
N MET A 144 -3.33 -13.90 -8.32
CA MET A 144 -4.61 -14.51 -8.01
C MET A 144 -4.86 -15.81 -8.75
N GLU A 145 -4.41 -15.93 -10.00
CA GLU A 145 -4.55 -17.15 -10.81
C GLU A 145 -3.60 -18.26 -10.34
N ASN A 146 -2.47 -17.90 -9.73
CA ASN A 146 -1.49 -18.85 -9.17
C ASN A 146 -1.53 -18.90 -7.63
N ILE A 147 -2.65 -18.50 -7.02
CA ILE A 147 -2.73 -18.39 -5.57
C ILE A 147 -2.64 -19.74 -4.88
N ARG A 148 -1.85 -19.80 -3.81
CA ARG A 148 -1.76 -20.94 -2.90
C ARG A 148 -2.57 -20.68 -1.64
N ASP A 149 -2.92 -21.74 -0.92
CA ASP A 149 -3.58 -21.62 0.36
C ASP A 149 -2.76 -20.76 1.33
N TRP A 150 -3.44 -19.90 2.05
CA TRP A 150 -2.81 -18.88 2.90
C TRP A 150 -2.72 -19.36 4.33
N CYS A 151 -1.50 -19.60 4.80
CA CYS A 151 -1.24 -19.83 6.22
C CYS A 151 -1.50 -18.53 7.00
N ILE A 152 -2.45 -18.60 7.93
CA ILE A 152 -2.91 -17.44 8.71
C ILE A 152 -2.45 -17.45 10.17
N SER A 153 -1.86 -18.54 10.66
CA SER A 153 -1.32 -18.63 12.01
C SER A 153 0.12 -18.12 12.09
N ARG A 154 0.44 -17.44 13.19
CA ARG A 154 1.77 -16.91 13.48
C ARG A 154 2.12 -17.21 14.92
N GLN A 155 3.35 -17.67 15.15
CA GLN A 155 3.92 -17.94 16.47
C GLN A 155 4.54 -16.67 17.03
N LEU A 156 3.70 -15.67 17.35
CA LEU A 156 4.09 -14.37 17.89
C LEU A 156 3.49 -14.14 19.26
N TRP A 157 4.24 -13.45 20.10
CA TRP A 157 3.76 -13.07 21.46
C TRP A 157 2.60 -12.07 21.40
N TRP A 158 2.59 -11.18 20.41
CA TRP A 158 1.60 -10.11 20.26
C TRP A 158 0.80 -10.26 18.98
N GLY A 159 -0.51 -10.23 19.09
CA GLY A 159 -1.43 -10.30 17.95
C GLY A 159 -2.84 -10.72 18.36
N HIS A 160 -3.71 -10.92 17.37
CA HIS A 160 -5.06 -11.44 17.57
C HIS A 160 -4.99 -12.95 17.75
N ARG A 161 -5.26 -13.43 18.94
CA ARG A 161 -5.23 -14.86 19.23
C ARG A 161 -6.30 -15.60 18.43
N ILE A 162 -5.94 -16.75 17.86
CA ILE A 162 -6.85 -17.57 17.06
C ILE A 162 -8.00 -18.05 17.94
N PRO A 163 -9.28 -17.86 17.55
CA PRO A 163 -10.44 -18.22 18.35
C PRO A 163 -10.79 -19.70 18.19
N ALA A 164 -9.78 -20.56 18.31
CA ALA A 164 -9.90 -22.01 18.27
C ALA A 164 -9.49 -22.62 19.60
N TYR A 165 -10.18 -23.68 20.01
CA TYR A 165 -9.99 -24.38 21.28
C TYR A 165 -9.88 -25.87 21.02
N TYR A 166 -8.96 -26.53 21.69
CA TYR A 166 -8.70 -27.96 21.57
C TYR A 166 -9.09 -28.69 22.84
N CYS A 167 -9.79 -29.80 22.70
CA CYS A 167 -10.13 -30.65 23.83
C CYS A 167 -8.96 -31.58 24.18
N ASP A 168 -8.54 -31.56 25.44
CA ASP A 168 -7.45 -32.40 25.95
C ASP A 168 -7.79 -33.89 25.96
N ASP A 169 -9.09 -34.23 26.10
CA ASP A 169 -9.52 -35.61 26.25
C ASP A 169 -9.86 -36.30 24.94
N CYS A 170 -10.54 -35.62 24.00
CA CYS A 170 -11.02 -36.23 22.75
C CYS A 170 -10.43 -35.63 21.48
N GLY A 171 -9.58 -34.59 21.58
CA GLY A 171 -8.93 -33.94 20.44
C GLY A 171 -9.87 -33.13 19.54
N GLU A 172 -11.11 -32.86 19.99
CA GLU A 172 -12.06 -32.04 19.23
C GLU A 172 -11.55 -30.60 19.09
N THR A 173 -11.70 -30.05 17.89
CA THR A 173 -11.38 -28.64 17.61
C THR A 173 -12.65 -27.82 17.58
N ILE A 174 -12.72 -26.77 18.38
CA ILE A 174 -13.88 -25.92 18.56
C ILE A 174 -13.50 -24.50 18.14
N VAL A 175 -14.26 -23.89 17.24
CA VAL A 175 -14.11 -22.47 16.87
C VAL A 175 -15.26 -21.70 17.52
N ALA A 176 -14.93 -20.72 18.37
CA ALA A 176 -15.92 -19.96 19.12
C ALA A 176 -15.41 -18.53 19.42
N GLU A 177 -16.32 -17.57 19.49
CA GLU A 177 -16.02 -16.17 19.84
C GLU A 177 -15.49 -16.00 21.27
N SER A 178 -15.92 -16.89 22.18
CA SER A 178 -15.48 -16.92 23.56
C SER A 178 -15.11 -18.34 23.99
N ALA A 179 -14.23 -18.45 24.97
CA ALA A 179 -13.78 -19.73 25.49
C ALA A 179 -14.97 -20.58 25.98
N PRO A 180 -15.22 -21.79 25.45
CA PRO A 180 -16.23 -22.70 25.97
C PRO A 180 -15.82 -23.19 27.39
N ALA A 181 -16.79 -23.34 28.25
CA ALA A 181 -16.53 -23.83 29.63
C ALA A 181 -15.99 -25.27 29.66
N CYS A 182 -16.38 -26.09 28.70
CA CYS A 182 -15.93 -27.47 28.49
C CYS A 182 -16.16 -27.91 27.04
N CYS A 183 -15.57 -29.02 26.67
CA CYS A 183 -15.78 -29.61 25.33
C CYS A 183 -17.26 -29.99 25.15
N PRO A 184 -17.93 -29.52 24.07
CA PRO A 184 -19.32 -29.84 23.79
C PRO A 184 -19.54 -31.32 23.43
N LYS A 185 -18.49 -32.04 23.06
CA LYS A 185 -18.56 -33.44 22.64
C LYS A 185 -18.38 -34.43 23.81
N CYS A 186 -17.44 -34.15 24.71
CA CYS A 186 -17.11 -35.12 25.79
C CYS A 186 -17.15 -34.49 27.21
N GLY A 187 -17.34 -33.18 27.36
CA GLY A 187 -17.32 -32.49 28.66
C GLY A 187 -15.92 -32.24 29.22
N GLY A 188 -14.87 -32.60 28.49
CA GLY A 188 -13.47 -32.47 28.91
C GLY A 188 -12.95 -31.04 28.92
N HIS A 189 -11.75 -30.85 29.48
CA HIS A 189 -11.05 -29.58 29.50
C HIS A 189 -10.67 -29.11 28.09
N VAL A 190 -10.71 -27.81 27.88
CA VAL A 190 -10.33 -27.18 26.60
C VAL A 190 -9.29 -26.10 26.80
N HIS A 191 -8.33 -25.98 25.90
CA HIS A 191 -7.36 -24.89 25.86
C HIS A 191 -7.42 -24.16 24.52
N GLN A 192 -7.15 -22.86 24.55
CA GLN A 192 -7.14 -22.03 23.34
C GLN A 192 -5.84 -22.22 22.57
N ASP A 193 -5.92 -22.13 21.23
CA ASP A 193 -4.75 -22.04 20.37
C ASP A 193 -3.79 -20.96 20.83
N GLU A 194 -2.49 -21.25 20.86
CA GLU A 194 -1.46 -20.31 21.31
C GLU A 194 -1.05 -19.32 20.21
N ASP A 195 -1.31 -19.67 18.97
CA ASP A 195 -0.96 -18.86 17.80
C ASP A 195 -1.87 -17.63 17.67
N VAL A 196 -1.37 -16.64 16.95
CA VAL A 196 -2.12 -15.43 16.59
C VAL A 196 -2.38 -15.40 15.09
N LEU A 197 -3.39 -14.66 14.68
CA LEU A 197 -3.70 -14.44 13.27
C LEU A 197 -2.63 -13.56 12.60
N ASP A 198 -2.35 -13.87 11.34
CA ASP A 198 -1.58 -12.99 10.46
C ASP A 198 -2.18 -11.56 10.45
N THR A 199 -1.35 -10.55 10.61
CA THR A 199 -1.77 -9.13 10.57
C THR A 199 -2.60 -8.82 9.34
N TRP A 200 -2.29 -9.43 8.21
CA TRP A 200 -3.02 -9.21 6.96
C TRP A 200 -4.45 -9.79 6.98
N PHE A 201 -4.76 -10.66 7.90
CA PHE A 201 -6.12 -11.19 8.06
C PHE A 201 -7.08 -10.08 8.49
N SER A 202 -6.77 -9.39 9.59
CA SER A 202 -7.58 -8.25 10.03
C SER A 202 -7.46 -7.05 9.08
N SER A 203 -6.26 -6.81 8.49
CA SER A 203 -6.07 -5.75 7.51
C SER A 203 -6.90 -5.93 6.24
N GLY A 204 -7.18 -7.17 5.84
CA GLY A 204 -8.06 -7.48 4.70
C GLY A 204 -9.53 -7.12 4.94
N MET A 205 -9.95 -7.02 6.21
CA MET A 205 -11.30 -6.62 6.59
C MET A 205 -11.48 -5.11 6.73
N TRP A 206 -10.40 -4.33 6.59
CA TRP A 206 -10.40 -2.88 6.77
C TRP A 206 -11.60 -2.14 6.16
N PRO A 207 -12.01 -2.39 4.88
CA PRO A 207 -13.04 -1.58 4.23
C PRO A 207 -14.40 -1.59 4.92
N PHE A 208 -14.70 -2.61 5.71
CA PHE A 208 -15.99 -2.77 6.37
C PHE A 208 -15.88 -2.87 7.90
N SER A 209 -14.81 -3.48 8.43
CA SER A 209 -14.67 -3.64 9.89
C SER A 209 -14.50 -2.32 10.63
N THR A 210 -13.82 -1.33 10.00
CA THR A 210 -13.66 0.01 10.58
C THR A 210 -14.94 0.85 10.54
N LEU A 211 -15.93 0.42 9.76
CA LEU A 211 -17.24 1.04 9.65
C LEU A 211 -18.30 0.39 10.56
N GLY A 212 -17.86 -0.54 11.43
CA GLY A 212 -18.68 -1.14 12.46
C GLY A 212 -19.19 -2.56 12.19
N TRP A 213 -18.83 -3.18 11.04
CA TRP A 213 -19.15 -4.59 10.83
C TRP A 213 -18.65 -5.46 12.02
N PRO A 214 -19.44 -6.45 12.51
CA PRO A 214 -20.64 -7.06 11.90
C PRO A 214 -21.96 -6.32 12.15
N GLU A 215 -21.96 -5.21 12.87
CA GLU A 215 -23.16 -4.43 13.12
C GLU A 215 -23.61 -3.69 11.85
N HIS A 216 -24.94 -3.48 11.70
CA HIS A 216 -25.51 -2.65 10.64
C HIS A 216 -25.49 -1.18 11.05
N THR A 217 -24.36 -0.50 10.84
CA THR A 217 -24.19 0.92 11.18
C THR A 217 -24.55 1.82 10.00
N LYS A 218 -24.87 3.08 10.29
CA LYS A 218 -25.11 4.10 9.25
C LYS A 218 -23.85 4.40 8.44
N GLU A 219 -22.69 4.30 9.07
CA GLU A 219 -21.39 4.48 8.44
C GLU A 219 -21.12 3.38 7.43
N LEU A 220 -21.41 2.13 7.79
CA LEU A 220 -21.26 0.98 6.87
C LEU A 220 -22.22 1.11 5.69
N GLU A 221 -23.47 1.47 5.91
CA GLU A 221 -24.46 1.66 4.85
C GLU A 221 -24.08 2.78 3.88
N TYR A 222 -23.50 3.88 4.40
CA TYR A 222 -23.16 5.06 3.60
C TYR A 222 -21.81 4.94 2.88
N PHE A 223 -20.77 4.43 3.56
CA PHE A 223 -19.40 4.45 3.04
C PHE A 223 -18.95 3.17 2.35
N TYR A 224 -19.66 2.06 2.52
CA TYR A 224 -19.32 0.80 1.86
C TYR A 224 -20.26 0.51 0.68
N PRO A 225 -19.74 0.19 -0.53
CA PRO A 225 -18.34 0.16 -0.93
C PRO A 225 -17.74 1.57 -1.05
N THR A 226 -16.44 1.69 -0.79
CA THR A 226 -15.75 2.97 -0.92
C THR A 226 -15.47 3.32 -2.39
N SER A 227 -15.21 4.59 -2.69
CA SER A 227 -14.95 5.04 -4.06
C SER A 227 -13.55 4.63 -4.52
N THR A 228 -12.54 4.89 -3.70
CA THR A 228 -11.13 4.72 -4.09
C THR A 228 -10.28 4.27 -2.91
N LEU A 229 -9.50 3.21 -3.13
CA LEU A 229 -8.40 2.80 -2.26
C LEU A 229 -7.10 3.36 -2.83
N VAL A 230 -6.26 3.93 -1.97
CA VAL A 230 -4.94 4.45 -2.34
C VAL A 230 -3.85 3.63 -1.63
N THR A 231 -2.91 3.06 -2.38
CA THR A 231 -1.83 2.24 -1.80
C THR A 231 -0.61 2.15 -2.72
N GLY A 232 0.51 1.68 -2.17
CA GLY A 232 1.70 1.34 -2.95
C GLY A 232 1.56 0.01 -3.69
N TYR A 233 2.30 -0.14 -4.79
CA TYR A 233 2.28 -1.36 -5.58
C TYR A 233 2.84 -2.59 -4.85
N ASP A 234 3.68 -2.39 -3.84
CA ASP A 234 4.37 -3.47 -3.12
C ASP A 234 3.44 -4.27 -2.19
N ILE A 235 2.24 -3.78 -1.91
CA ILE A 235 1.25 -4.46 -1.09
C ILE A 235 -0.05 -4.81 -1.84
N ILE A 236 -0.04 -4.83 -3.15
CA ILE A 236 -1.21 -5.25 -3.95
C ILE A 236 -1.67 -6.65 -3.52
N PHE A 237 -0.73 -7.61 -3.45
CA PHE A 237 -1.06 -8.96 -3.06
C PHE A 237 -1.40 -9.09 -1.56
N PHE A 238 -0.60 -8.44 -0.71
CA PHE A 238 -0.77 -8.59 0.74
C PHE A 238 -2.02 -7.91 1.27
N TRP A 239 -2.45 -6.80 0.68
CA TRP A 239 -3.56 -6.01 1.19
C TRP A 239 -4.72 -5.88 0.20
N VAL A 240 -4.48 -5.38 -1.00
CA VAL A 240 -5.57 -5.11 -1.98
C VAL A 240 -6.32 -6.40 -2.32
N ALA A 241 -5.59 -7.44 -2.72
CA ALA A 241 -6.18 -8.73 -3.09
C ALA A 241 -6.99 -9.34 -1.95
N ARG A 242 -6.49 -9.24 -0.71
CA ARG A 242 -7.19 -9.75 0.47
C ARG A 242 -8.43 -8.94 0.82
N MET A 243 -8.40 -7.61 0.67
CA MET A 243 -9.61 -6.79 0.83
C MET A 243 -10.68 -7.15 -0.19
N ILE A 244 -10.30 -7.39 -1.44
CA ILE A 244 -11.25 -7.81 -2.49
C ILE A 244 -11.81 -9.20 -2.14
N VAL A 245 -10.97 -10.16 -1.74
CA VAL A 245 -11.42 -11.49 -1.31
C VAL A 245 -12.40 -11.41 -0.15
N PHE A 246 -12.07 -10.68 0.92
CA PHE A 246 -12.96 -10.56 2.07
C PHE A 246 -14.24 -9.77 1.73
N GLY A 247 -14.15 -8.73 0.92
CA GLY A 247 -15.33 -8.01 0.47
C GLY A 247 -16.30 -8.90 -0.30
N MET A 248 -15.79 -9.69 -1.25
CA MET A 248 -16.61 -10.62 -2.04
C MET A 248 -17.18 -11.77 -1.21
N GLU A 249 -16.42 -12.31 -0.25
CA GLU A 249 -16.85 -13.45 0.57
C GLU A 249 -17.76 -13.03 1.72
N VAL A 250 -17.42 -11.98 2.47
CA VAL A 250 -18.10 -11.61 3.71
C VAL A 250 -19.25 -10.64 3.45
N MET A 251 -19.01 -9.64 2.59
CA MET A 251 -19.99 -8.59 2.28
C MET A 251 -20.78 -8.88 0.99
N HIS A 252 -20.40 -9.90 0.22
CA HIS A 252 -20.97 -10.24 -1.08
C HIS A 252 -20.99 -9.06 -2.06
N GLN A 253 -20.04 -8.14 -1.89
CA GLN A 253 -19.94 -6.91 -2.65
C GLN A 253 -18.48 -6.45 -2.73
N LYS A 254 -18.12 -5.77 -3.84
CA LYS A 254 -16.79 -5.18 -3.97
C LYS A 254 -16.50 -4.20 -2.83
N PRO A 255 -15.26 -4.15 -2.32
CA PRO A 255 -14.93 -3.24 -1.22
C PRO A 255 -14.72 -1.79 -1.67
N PHE A 256 -14.31 -1.58 -2.93
CA PHE A 256 -14.04 -0.26 -3.54
C PHE A 256 -14.15 -0.35 -5.07
N SER A 257 -14.30 0.81 -5.71
CA SER A 257 -14.44 0.88 -7.18
C SER A 257 -13.09 1.06 -7.88
N ASN A 258 -12.19 1.87 -7.30
CA ASN A 258 -10.88 2.16 -7.88
C ASN A 258 -9.76 1.82 -6.90
N VAL A 259 -8.65 1.33 -7.43
CA VAL A 259 -7.40 1.11 -6.69
C VAL A 259 -6.34 2.00 -7.30
N TYR A 260 -6.13 3.17 -6.67
CA TYR A 260 -5.07 4.08 -7.10
C TYR A 260 -3.72 3.62 -6.52
N ILE A 261 -2.83 3.25 -7.41
CA ILE A 261 -1.50 2.76 -7.05
C ILE A 261 -0.49 3.91 -7.16
N HIS A 262 0.15 4.25 -6.06
CA HIS A 262 1.28 5.17 -6.05
C HIS A 262 2.61 4.42 -6.04
N GLY A 263 3.67 5.11 -6.45
CA GLY A 263 5.04 4.61 -6.34
C GLY A 263 5.61 4.74 -4.93
N LEU A 264 6.79 4.19 -4.72
CA LEU A 264 7.51 4.31 -3.44
C LEU A 264 8.42 5.54 -3.45
N VAL A 265 8.52 6.17 -2.28
CA VAL A 265 9.51 7.23 -2.04
C VAL A 265 10.86 6.57 -1.75
N ARG A 266 11.88 6.94 -2.54
CA ARG A 266 13.25 6.44 -2.45
C ARG A 266 14.18 7.56 -2.04
N ASP A 267 15.35 7.23 -1.51
CA ASP A 267 16.39 8.21 -1.23
C ASP A 267 16.96 8.83 -2.52
N GLU A 268 17.84 9.81 -2.41
CA GLU A 268 18.45 10.50 -3.56
C GLU A 268 19.24 9.55 -4.49
N LEU A 269 19.74 8.44 -3.96
CA LEU A 269 20.43 7.40 -4.72
C LEU A 269 19.46 6.39 -5.36
N GLY A 270 18.16 6.52 -5.11
CA GLY A 270 17.13 5.61 -5.64
C GLY A 270 16.95 4.32 -4.84
N ARG A 271 17.54 4.21 -3.63
CA ARG A 271 17.38 3.04 -2.76
C ARG A 271 16.07 3.13 -1.97
N LYS A 272 15.44 2.00 -1.72
CA LYS A 272 14.26 1.93 -0.83
C LYS A 272 14.64 2.43 0.57
N MET A 273 13.86 3.35 1.11
CA MET A 273 14.05 3.82 2.48
C MET A 273 13.71 2.72 3.48
N SER A 274 14.59 2.49 4.45
CA SER A 274 14.39 1.51 5.52
C SER A 274 15.06 1.95 6.82
N LYS A 275 14.50 1.49 7.94
CA LYS A 275 15.07 1.76 9.26
C LYS A 275 16.50 1.19 9.40
N SER A 276 16.76 0.02 8.80
CA SER A 276 18.06 -0.64 8.85
C SER A 276 19.15 0.09 8.07
N LEU A 277 18.79 0.82 7.01
CA LEU A 277 19.74 1.62 6.24
C LEU A 277 19.92 3.05 6.80
N GLY A 278 19.07 3.48 7.73
CA GLY A 278 19.11 4.83 8.30
C GLY A 278 18.92 5.94 7.26
N ASN A 279 18.36 5.63 6.08
CA ASN A 279 18.16 6.55 4.97
C ASN A 279 16.70 7.10 4.88
N GLY A 280 15.91 6.86 5.92
CA GLY A 280 14.57 7.42 6.04
C GLY A 280 14.60 8.91 6.34
N VAL A 281 13.67 9.66 5.75
CA VAL A 281 13.46 11.09 6.04
C VAL A 281 12.22 11.22 6.91
N ASP A 282 12.35 11.92 8.03
CA ASP A 282 11.20 12.22 8.89
C ASP A 282 10.37 13.34 8.26
N PRO A 283 9.11 13.09 7.85
CA PRO A 283 8.27 14.11 7.26
C PRO A 283 7.97 15.26 8.20
N LEU A 284 7.96 15.06 9.52
CA LEU A 284 7.71 16.12 10.49
C LEU A 284 8.86 17.15 10.54
N GLU A 285 10.10 16.71 10.39
CA GLU A 285 11.24 17.62 10.30
C GLU A 285 11.21 18.44 9.00
N ILE A 286 10.78 17.84 7.89
CA ILE A 286 10.58 18.56 6.63
C ILE A 286 9.45 19.58 6.75
N ILE A 287 8.34 19.22 7.36
CA ILE A 287 7.20 20.12 7.61
C ILE A 287 7.63 21.31 8.47
N LYS A 288 8.43 21.07 9.51
CA LYS A 288 8.95 22.12 10.39
C LYS A 288 9.84 23.13 9.66
N GLN A 289 10.63 22.67 8.68
CA GLN A 289 11.56 23.52 7.93
C GLN A 289 10.90 24.24 6.75
N TYR A 290 9.98 23.60 6.05
CA TYR A 290 9.48 24.06 4.75
C TYR A 290 7.95 24.28 4.71
N GLY A 291 7.23 23.80 5.70
CA GLY A 291 5.76 23.81 5.74
C GLY A 291 5.13 22.56 5.12
N ALA A 292 3.91 22.23 5.58
CA ALA A 292 3.19 21.02 5.16
C ALA A 292 2.82 21.06 3.67
N ASP A 293 2.36 22.20 3.16
CA ASP A 293 1.97 22.36 1.75
C ASP A 293 3.15 22.18 0.80
N SER A 294 4.34 22.64 1.20
CA SER A 294 5.55 22.43 0.41
C SER A 294 5.91 20.96 0.26
N LEU A 295 5.81 20.19 1.34
CA LEU A 295 6.01 18.74 1.31
C LEU A 295 4.93 18.06 0.46
N ARG A 296 3.65 18.36 0.70
CA ARG A 296 2.52 17.76 -0.03
C ARG A 296 2.63 18.01 -1.53
N PHE A 297 2.87 19.24 -1.92
CA PHE A 297 3.00 19.63 -3.33
C PHE A 297 4.22 18.97 -4.00
N SER A 298 5.36 18.90 -3.30
CA SER A 298 6.55 18.23 -3.81
C SER A 298 6.36 16.72 -4.04
N LEU A 299 5.49 16.07 -3.25
CA LEU A 299 5.17 14.65 -3.37
C LEU A 299 4.23 14.35 -4.54
N VAL A 300 3.28 15.25 -4.84
CA VAL A 300 2.33 15.03 -5.93
C VAL A 300 2.89 15.41 -7.29
N THR A 301 3.79 16.38 -7.34
CA THR A 301 4.41 16.85 -8.59
C THR A 301 5.57 15.96 -9.02
N GLY A 302 5.67 15.64 -10.30
CA GLY A 302 6.85 15.05 -10.90
C GLY A 302 6.82 13.54 -11.14
N ASN A 303 5.83 12.80 -10.62
CA ASN A 303 5.67 11.38 -10.94
C ASN A 303 4.20 11.02 -11.18
N GLY A 304 3.96 10.29 -12.27
CA GLY A 304 2.64 9.69 -12.54
C GLY A 304 2.34 8.51 -11.61
N ALA A 305 1.09 8.05 -11.64
CA ALA A 305 0.61 6.91 -10.87
C ALA A 305 1.52 5.67 -11.04
N GLY A 306 1.84 5.00 -9.94
CA GLY A 306 2.68 3.80 -9.90
C GLY A 306 4.17 4.04 -10.19
N GLY A 307 4.63 5.27 -10.31
CA GLY A 307 6.03 5.62 -10.52
C GLY A 307 6.77 5.92 -9.21
N ASP A 308 7.93 5.30 -8.99
CA ASP A 308 8.78 5.60 -7.85
C ASP A 308 9.34 7.02 -7.92
N MET A 309 9.50 7.65 -6.76
CA MET A 309 9.99 9.00 -6.65
C MET A 309 11.28 9.05 -5.82
N ARG A 310 12.29 9.73 -6.33
CA ARG A 310 13.46 10.09 -5.54
C ARG A 310 13.17 11.37 -4.75
N PHE A 311 13.25 11.26 -3.44
CA PHE A 311 13.07 12.39 -2.55
C PHE A 311 14.35 13.20 -2.42
N GLY A 312 14.23 14.51 -2.57
CA GLY A 312 15.33 15.46 -2.36
C GLY A 312 14.78 16.80 -1.91
N THR A 313 15.49 17.48 -1.00
CA THR A 313 15.08 18.77 -0.41
C THR A 313 14.89 19.89 -1.42
N LYS A 314 15.61 19.86 -2.56
CA LYS A 314 15.47 20.84 -3.64
C LYS A 314 14.03 20.93 -4.20
N LYS A 315 13.33 19.80 -4.29
CA LYS A 315 11.93 19.80 -4.74
C LYS A 315 11.00 20.46 -3.72
N VAL A 316 11.26 20.22 -2.44
CA VAL A 316 10.49 20.85 -1.35
C VAL A 316 10.76 22.35 -1.28
N GLU A 317 12.01 22.79 -1.51
CA GLU A 317 12.37 24.20 -1.60
C GLU A 317 11.68 24.90 -2.78
N ALA A 318 11.61 24.25 -3.94
CA ALA A 318 10.87 24.79 -5.09
C ALA A 318 9.38 24.97 -4.76
N ALA A 319 8.77 23.97 -4.10
CA ALA A 319 7.38 24.05 -3.66
C ALA A 319 7.16 25.17 -2.61
N ARG A 320 8.10 25.37 -1.66
CA ARG A 320 8.06 26.51 -0.73
C ARG A 320 8.13 27.85 -1.47
N ASN A 321 8.99 27.96 -2.47
CA ASN A 321 9.09 29.18 -3.27
C ASN A 321 7.78 29.47 -4.02
N PHE A 322 7.06 28.41 -4.45
CA PHE A 322 5.72 28.55 -5.01
C PHE A 322 4.70 29.06 -3.98
N CYS A 323 4.71 28.53 -2.75
CA CYS A 323 3.90 29.06 -1.66
C CYS A 323 4.15 30.55 -1.46
N ASN A 324 5.42 30.98 -1.43
CA ASN A 324 5.79 32.37 -1.28
C ASN A 324 5.31 33.23 -2.46
N LYS A 325 5.39 32.72 -3.69
CA LYS A 325 4.89 33.43 -4.86
C LYS A 325 3.38 33.65 -4.80
N LEU A 326 2.64 32.58 -4.43
CA LEU A 326 1.19 32.62 -4.26
C LEU A 326 0.77 33.63 -3.17
N TYR A 327 1.45 33.60 -2.02
CA TYR A 327 1.25 34.62 -0.96
C TYR A 327 1.46 36.04 -1.45
N ASN A 328 2.56 36.29 -2.15
CA ASN A 328 2.86 37.65 -2.65
C ASN A 328 1.88 38.11 -3.73
N ALA A 329 1.42 37.20 -4.60
CA ALA A 329 0.39 37.49 -5.58
C ALA A 329 -0.94 37.83 -4.90
N THR A 330 -1.35 37.08 -3.89
CA THR A 330 -2.55 37.37 -3.08
C THR A 330 -2.42 38.74 -2.38
N ARG A 331 -1.27 39.02 -1.75
CA ARG A 331 -1.00 40.31 -1.13
C ARG A 331 -1.11 41.47 -2.12
N PHE A 332 -0.56 41.29 -3.33
CA PHE A 332 -0.68 42.30 -4.39
C PHE A 332 -2.15 42.52 -4.77
N VAL A 333 -2.94 41.47 -4.95
CA VAL A 333 -4.37 41.61 -5.29
C VAL A 333 -5.12 42.32 -4.17
N LEU A 334 -4.92 41.94 -2.91
CA LEU A 334 -5.57 42.56 -1.76
C LEU A 334 -5.20 44.04 -1.60
N MET A 335 -3.94 44.41 -1.80
CA MET A 335 -3.50 45.80 -1.76
C MET A 335 -4.16 46.65 -2.86
N ASN A 336 -4.46 46.07 -4.02
CA ASN A 336 -5.11 46.80 -5.11
C ASN A 336 -6.65 46.82 -5.00
N ILE A 337 -7.23 45.85 -4.27
CA ILE A 337 -8.64 45.91 -3.90
C ILE A 337 -8.86 46.99 -2.82
N GLY A 338 -8.02 46.98 -1.77
CA GLY A 338 -8.19 47.87 -0.62
C GLY A 338 -9.56 47.74 0.02
N ASP A 339 -10.22 48.84 0.30
CA ASP A 339 -11.58 48.92 0.85
C ASP A 339 -12.69 48.91 -0.24
N ALA A 340 -12.32 48.71 -1.53
CA ALA A 340 -13.29 48.75 -2.61
C ALA A 340 -14.12 47.45 -2.65
N GLU A 341 -15.42 47.63 -2.89
CA GLU A 341 -16.29 46.47 -3.19
C GLU A 341 -15.88 45.82 -4.52
N VAL A 342 -15.75 44.51 -4.52
CA VAL A 342 -15.47 43.72 -5.73
C VAL A 342 -16.81 43.27 -6.33
N GLY A 343 -17.21 43.92 -7.42
CA GLY A 343 -18.42 43.62 -8.17
C GLY A 343 -18.23 42.51 -9.19
N GLU A 344 -19.24 42.32 -10.04
CA GLU A 344 -19.18 41.40 -11.16
C GLU A 344 -18.28 41.92 -12.28
N ILE A 345 -17.73 40.99 -13.09
CA ILE A 345 -16.89 41.35 -14.24
C ILE A 345 -17.80 41.89 -15.38
N ASP A 346 -17.56 43.11 -15.78
CA ASP A 346 -18.22 43.71 -16.95
C ASP A 346 -17.55 43.18 -18.26
N ILE A 347 -18.21 42.21 -18.89
CA ILE A 347 -17.69 41.56 -20.10
C ILE A 347 -17.61 42.50 -21.31
N THR A 348 -18.31 43.64 -21.27
CA THR A 348 -18.29 44.63 -22.38
C THR A 348 -17.04 45.50 -22.35
N LYS A 349 -16.36 45.58 -21.20
CA LYS A 349 -15.17 46.39 -20.96
C LYS A 349 -13.87 45.61 -20.93
N LEU A 350 -13.91 44.32 -21.30
CA LEU A 350 -12.72 43.45 -21.34
C LEU A 350 -11.76 43.87 -22.48
N ASP A 351 -10.52 44.07 -22.14
CA ASP A 351 -9.46 44.22 -23.11
C ASP A 351 -8.94 42.83 -23.59
N ILE A 352 -7.90 42.83 -24.42
CA ILE A 352 -7.35 41.61 -24.99
C ILE A 352 -6.68 40.73 -23.91
N ALA A 353 -6.02 41.34 -22.90
CA ALA A 353 -5.37 40.62 -21.81
C ALA A 353 -6.40 39.96 -20.87
N ASP A 354 -7.50 40.65 -20.60
CA ASP A 354 -8.62 40.16 -19.80
C ASP A 354 -9.26 38.93 -20.46
N LYS A 355 -9.59 39.06 -21.73
CA LYS A 355 -10.16 37.98 -22.54
C LYS A 355 -9.21 36.77 -22.61
N TRP A 356 -7.93 37.03 -22.78
CA TRP A 356 -6.91 35.98 -22.77
C TRP A 356 -6.87 35.25 -21.44
N LEU A 357 -6.74 35.96 -20.30
CA LEU A 357 -6.65 35.33 -18.98
C LEU A 357 -7.91 34.52 -18.66
N LEU A 358 -9.10 35.10 -18.84
CA LEU A 358 -10.36 34.42 -18.54
C LEU A 358 -10.57 33.17 -19.40
N ASN A 359 -10.19 33.23 -20.69
CA ASN A 359 -10.23 32.05 -21.55
C ASN A 359 -9.23 30.98 -21.11
N ARG A 360 -8.01 31.38 -20.72
CA ARG A 360 -7.00 30.47 -20.18
C ARG A 360 -7.46 29.83 -18.90
N LEU A 361 -8.01 30.61 -17.95
CA LEU A 361 -8.57 30.12 -16.69
C LEU A 361 -9.64 29.04 -16.94
N ASN A 362 -10.63 29.33 -17.79
CA ASN A 362 -11.67 28.37 -18.16
C ASN A 362 -11.12 27.10 -18.82
N THR A 363 -10.05 27.21 -19.59
CA THR A 363 -9.38 26.06 -20.20
C THR A 363 -8.68 25.22 -19.14
N ILE A 364 -7.93 25.85 -18.24
CA ILE A 364 -7.20 25.21 -17.15
C ILE A 364 -8.16 24.51 -16.19
N ILE A 365 -9.28 25.14 -15.82
CA ILE A 365 -10.32 24.50 -14.98
C ILE A 365 -10.77 23.17 -15.60
N ARG A 366 -11.15 23.17 -16.88
CA ARG A 366 -11.59 21.95 -17.56
C ARG A 366 -10.49 20.89 -17.64
N GLU A 367 -9.27 21.28 -17.94
CA GLU A 367 -8.14 20.35 -18.06
C GLU A 367 -7.74 19.76 -16.71
N ILE A 368 -7.74 20.56 -15.63
CA ILE A 368 -7.47 20.08 -14.28
C ILE A 368 -8.57 19.13 -13.81
N THR A 369 -9.83 19.49 -14.04
CA THR A 369 -10.96 18.62 -13.68
C THR A 369 -10.84 17.27 -14.39
N ALA A 370 -10.57 17.26 -15.70
CA ALA A 370 -10.38 16.02 -16.43
C ALA A 370 -9.19 15.19 -15.92
N ASN A 371 -8.08 15.84 -15.56
CA ASN A 371 -6.92 15.15 -14.97
C ASN A 371 -7.23 14.59 -13.58
N MET A 372 -7.98 15.32 -12.75
CA MET A 372 -8.40 14.84 -11.42
C MET A 372 -9.33 13.64 -11.55
N ASP A 373 -10.31 13.68 -12.44
CA ASP A 373 -11.24 12.59 -12.71
C ASP A 373 -10.52 11.36 -13.29
N GLY A 374 -9.45 11.59 -14.08
CA GLY A 374 -8.58 10.54 -14.64
C GLY A 374 -7.49 10.04 -13.70
N PHE A 375 -7.39 10.56 -12.47
CA PHE A 375 -6.31 10.27 -11.51
C PHE A 375 -4.91 10.71 -11.97
N ASP A 376 -4.79 11.62 -12.93
CA ASP A 376 -3.54 12.23 -13.37
C ASP A 376 -3.16 13.43 -12.46
N LEU A 377 -3.04 13.17 -11.16
CA LEU A 377 -2.89 14.18 -10.12
C LEU A 377 -1.66 15.06 -10.31
N ASN A 378 -0.56 14.48 -10.79
CA ASN A 378 0.67 15.21 -11.09
C ASN A 378 0.50 16.20 -12.25
N LEU A 379 -0.26 15.83 -13.27
CA LEU A 379 -0.56 16.71 -14.40
C LEU A 379 -1.50 17.85 -13.97
N ALA A 380 -2.50 17.55 -13.15
CA ALA A 380 -3.37 18.57 -12.55
C ALA A 380 -2.55 19.59 -11.74
N ALA A 381 -1.69 19.11 -10.83
CA ALA A 381 -0.83 19.96 -10.01
C ALA A 381 0.16 20.79 -10.85
N GLN A 382 0.74 20.23 -11.90
CA GLN A 382 1.65 20.96 -12.79
C GLN A 382 0.93 22.07 -13.57
N LYS A 383 -0.27 21.78 -14.09
CA LYS A 383 -1.06 22.76 -14.86
C LYS A 383 -1.44 23.99 -14.03
N ILE A 384 -1.90 23.78 -12.81
CA ILE A 384 -2.25 24.92 -11.94
C ILE A 384 -0.99 25.71 -11.51
N TYR A 385 0.14 25.01 -11.29
CA TYR A 385 1.41 25.66 -11.03
C TYR A 385 1.82 26.59 -12.18
N ASP A 386 1.82 26.08 -13.41
CA ASP A 386 2.22 26.83 -14.61
C ASP A 386 1.30 28.03 -14.85
N PHE A 387 -0.01 27.84 -14.68
CA PHE A 387 -0.99 28.93 -14.79
C PHE A 387 -0.73 30.03 -13.77
N VAL A 388 -0.62 29.67 -12.49
CA VAL A 388 -0.41 30.68 -11.43
C VAL A 388 0.93 31.36 -11.58
N TRP A 389 1.99 30.58 -11.79
CA TRP A 389 3.34 31.16 -11.86
C TRP A 389 3.53 32.05 -13.07
N THR A 390 3.23 31.51 -14.25
CA THR A 390 3.58 32.16 -15.52
C THR A 390 2.44 33.07 -16.02
N GLU A 391 1.24 32.49 -16.22
CA GLU A 391 0.17 33.21 -16.91
C GLU A 391 -0.45 34.29 -16.02
N PHE A 392 -0.73 33.96 -14.75
CA PHE A 392 -1.32 34.91 -13.80
C PHE A 392 -0.29 35.90 -13.26
N CYS A 393 0.81 35.43 -12.66
CA CYS A 393 1.77 36.29 -11.97
C CYS A 393 2.71 37.01 -12.93
N ASP A 394 3.36 36.28 -13.86
CA ASP A 394 4.40 36.91 -14.70
C ASP A 394 3.83 37.73 -15.85
N TRP A 395 2.62 37.38 -16.32
CA TRP A 395 1.99 38.10 -17.42
C TRP A 395 0.84 39.00 -16.99
N TYR A 396 -0.26 38.39 -16.49
CA TYR A 396 -1.48 39.18 -16.30
C TYR A 396 -1.36 40.26 -15.24
N ILE A 397 -0.76 39.96 -14.09
CA ILE A 397 -0.52 41.00 -13.05
C ILE A 397 0.28 42.19 -13.65
N GLU A 398 1.31 41.92 -14.44
CA GLU A 398 2.10 42.98 -15.06
C GLU A 398 1.30 43.78 -16.09
N LEU A 399 0.50 43.12 -16.92
CA LEU A 399 -0.38 43.78 -17.90
C LEU A 399 -1.53 44.56 -17.25
N ALA A 400 -1.94 44.21 -16.04
CA ALA A 400 -2.97 44.89 -15.28
C ALA A 400 -2.48 46.18 -14.60
N LYS A 401 -1.18 46.26 -14.22
CA LYS A 401 -0.61 47.43 -13.49
C LYS A 401 -0.86 48.77 -14.13
N PRO A 402 -0.69 49.01 -15.44
CA PRO A 402 -0.97 50.31 -16.05
C PRO A 402 -2.41 50.78 -15.84
N ARG A 403 -3.39 49.85 -15.94
CA ARG A 403 -4.80 50.15 -15.73
C ARG A 403 -5.12 50.40 -14.25
N MET A 404 -4.52 49.63 -13.37
CA MET A 404 -4.68 49.79 -11.91
C MET A 404 -4.12 51.15 -11.41
N ASN A 405 -3.08 51.66 -12.07
CA ASN A 405 -2.44 52.95 -11.77
C ASN A 405 -3.00 54.15 -12.59
N GLY A 406 -3.94 53.90 -13.51
CA GLY A 406 -4.58 54.92 -14.32
C GLY A 406 -5.62 55.74 -13.54
N ASP A 407 -6.38 56.60 -14.23
CA ASP A 407 -7.41 57.45 -13.63
C ASP A 407 -8.85 56.93 -13.85
N ASP A 408 -9.01 55.87 -14.65
CA ASP A 408 -10.33 55.30 -14.99
C ASP A 408 -10.77 54.31 -13.92
N GLU A 409 -11.67 54.77 -13.02
CA GLU A 409 -12.15 53.95 -11.90
C GLU A 409 -13.03 52.77 -12.34
N GLU A 410 -13.72 52.86 -13.49
CA GLU A 410 -14.50 51.73 -14.02
C GLU A 410 -13.57 50.60 -14.53
N GLN A 411 -12.48 50.97 -15.22
CA GLN A 411 -11.48 49.97 -15.63
C GLN A 411 -10.79 49.36 -14.43
N LYS A 412 -10.44 50.15 -13.39
CA LYS A 412 -9.85 49.64 -12.15
C LYS A 412 -10.80 48.63 -11.49
N ALA A 413 -12.08 48.95 -11.37
CA ALA A 413 -13.06 48.09 -10.76
C ALA A 413 -13.15 46.72 -11.51
N ASN A 414 -13.16 46.76 -12.85
CA ASN A 414 -13.20 45.56 -13.66
C ASN A 414 -11.92 44.70 -13.53
N VAL A 415 -10.75 45.34 -13.52
CA VAL A 415 -9.46 44.65 -13.31
C VAL A 415 -9.40 44.02 -11.90
N ARG A 416 -9.88 44.69 -10.86
CA ARG A 416 -9.99 44.15 -9.49
C ARG A 416 -10.87 42.89 -9.47
N ALA A 417 -12.02 42.91 -10.14
CA ALA A 417 -12.92 41.80 -10.23
C ALA A 417 -12.27 40.58 -10.94
N ILE A 418 -11.53 40.81 -12.04
CA ILE A 418 -10.83 39.74 -12.78
C ILE A 418 -9.68 39.15 -11.95
N LEU A 419 -8.86 39.99 -11.29
CA LEU A 419 -7.78 39.55 -10.41
C LEU A 419 -8.33 38.70 -9.26
N CYS A 420 -9.40 39.17 -8.61
CA CYS A 420 -10.06 38.45 -7.52
C CYS A 420 -10.60 37.09 -8.01
N ARG A 421 -11.31 37.04 -9.12
CA ARG A 421 -11.85 35.83 -9.71
C ARG A 421 -10.76 34.82 -10.05
N ALA A 422 -9.73 35.26 -10.80
CA ALA A 422 -8.65 34.37 -11.21
C ALA A 422 -7.87 33.80 -10.02
N LEU A 423 -7.65 34.61 -8.97
CA LEU A 423 -7.00 34.16 -7.75
C LEU A 423 -7.89 33.18 -6.97
N THR A 424 -9.17 33.50 -6.78
CA THR A 424 -10.13 32.65 -6.07
C THR A 424 -10.21 31.26 -6.71
N ASP A 425 -10.40 31.20 -8.02
CA ASP A 425 -10.49 29.92 -8.75
C ASP A 425 -9.14 29.16 -8.70
N SER A 426 -8.00 29.86 -8.78
CA SER A 426 -6.69 29.25 -8.60
C SER A 426 -6.49 28.64 -7.22
N LEU A 427 -6.93 29.33 -6.15
CA LEU A 427 -6.87 28.78 -4.79
C LEU A 427 -7.74 27.55 -4.64
N LYS A 428 -8.94 27.55 -5.21
CA LYS A 428 -9.84 26.38 -5.22
C LYS A 428 -9.22 25.18 -5.94
N LEU A 429 -8.61 25.41 -7.11
CA LEU A 429 -7.93 24.35 -7.88
C LEU A 429 -6.68 23.80 -7.17
N LEU A 430 -5.97 24.64 -6.39
CA LEU A 430 -4.79 24.26 -5.61
C LEU A 430 -5.14 23.56 -4.30
N HIS A 431 -6.33 23.81 -3.74
CA HIS A 431 -6.69 23.38 -2.39
C HIS A 431 -6.52 21.88 -2.14
N PRO A 432 -6.86 20.95 -3.04
CA PRO A 432 -6.63 19.53 -2.84
C PRO A 432 -5.15 19.17 -2.60
N PHE A 433 -4.24 19.96 -3.12
CA PHE A 433 -2.79 19.75 -3.03
C PHE A 433 -2.15 20.51 -1.88
N MET A 434 -2.59 21.74 -1.64
CA MET A 434 -1.99 22.73 -0.72
C MET A 434 -3.05 23.35 0.20
N PRO A 435 -3.69 22.54 1.08
CA PRO A 435 -4.89 22.97 1.80
C PRO A 435 -4.66 24.11 2.79
N PHE A 436 -3.48 24.20 3.42
CA PHE A 436 -3.27 25.17 4.49
C PHE A 436 -3.11 26.61 3.96
N ILE A 437 -2.21 26.82 3.02
CA ILE A 437 -1.99 28.15 2.47
C ILE A 437 -3.19 28.65 1.66
N THR A 438 -3.85 27.74 0.93
CA THR A 438 -5.02 28.15 0.13
C THR A 438 -6.21 28.52 0.99
N GLU A 439 -6.47 27.85 2.11
CA GLU A 439 -7.48 28.23 3.09
C GLU A 439 -7.18 29.62 3.65
N GLU A 440 -5.96 29.82 4.17
CA GLU A 440 -5.54 31.09 4.76
C GLU A 440 -5.69 32.26 3.79
N LEU A 441 -5.25 32.08 2.54
CA LEU A 441 -5.34 33.14 1.54
C LEU A 441 -6.78 33.38 1.08
N TYR A 442 -7.58 32.33 0.96
CA TYR A 442 -8.98 32.43 0.54
C TYR A 442 -9.84 33.21 1.54
N LEU A 443 -9.68 32.96 2.83
CA LEU A 443 -10.43 33.64 3.89
C LEU A 443 -10.17 35.16 3.95
N ASN A 444 -9.07 35.62 3.36
CA ASN A 444 -8.74 37.03 3.27
C ASN A 444 -9.31 37.71 1.99
N LEU A 445 -9.88 36.94 1.05
CA LEU A 445 -10.43 37.50 -0.17
C LEU A 445 -11.86 38.04 0.04
N PRO A 446 -12.26 39.07 -0.71
CA PRO A 446 -13.66 39.51 -0.73
C PRO A 446 -14.58 38.40 -1.20
N ASN A 447 -15.76 38.31 -0.62
CA ASN A 447 -16.79 37.33 -0.96
C ASN A 447 -16.37 35.86 -0.69
N SER A 448 -15.38 35.63 0.20
CA SER A 448 -15.06 34.28 0.67
C SER A 448 -16.19 33.69 1.50
N GLU A 449 -16.41 32.39 1.35
CA GLU A 449 -17.30 31.60 2.23
C GLU A 449 -16.56 31.31 3.56
N GLU A 450 -17.26 30.64 4.50
CA GLU A 450 -16.70 30.25 5.80
C GLU A 450 -15.40 29.41 5.69
N THR A 451 -15.30 28.62 4.63
CA THR A 451 -14.12 27.81 4.31
C THR A 451 -14.10 27.48 2.82
N ILE A 452 -12.90 27.43 2.23
CA ILE A 452 -12.72 26.99 0.83
C ILE A 452 -13.15 25.53 0.62
N MET A 453 -13.07 24.70 1.68
CA MET A 453 -13.41 23.26 1.61
C MET A 453 -14.89 23.03 1.24
N ARG A 454 -15.78 23.96 1.55
CA ARG A 454 -17.21 23.87 1.26
C ARG A 454 -17.62 24.64 0.02
N SER A 455 -16.71 25.43 -0.54
CA SER A 455 -16.99 26.20 -1.74
C SER A 455 -17.13 25.30 -2.97
N ALA A 456 -17.96 25.74 -3.93
CA ALA A 456 -18.12 25.00 -5.19
C ALA A 456 -16.81 24.96 -5.98
N TRP A 457 -16.57 23.84 -6.65
CA TRP A 457 -15.48 23.70 -7.61
C TRP A 457 -15.66 24.69 -8.77
N PRO A 458 -14.60 25.34 -9.26
CA PRO A 458 -14.70 26.34 -10.33
C PRO A 458 -15.33 25.85 -11.61
#